data_7df14dafab0498a8ec7ecf4d6b4a4aae
#
_entry.id   7df14dafab0498a8ec7ecf4d6b4a4aae
#
_cell.length_a   1.000
_cell.length_b   1.000
_cell.length_c   1.000
_cell.angle_alpha   90.00
_cell.angle_beta   90.00
_cell.angle_gamma   90.00
#
_symmetry.space_group_name_H-M   'P 1'
#
loop_
_entity.id
_entity.type
_entity.pdbx_description
1 polymer ?
#
loop_
_entity_poly.entity_id
_entity_poly.type
_entity_poly.pdbx_seq_one_letter_code
_entity_poly.pdbx_strand_id
1 'polypeptide(L)'
;MQPTVKLSMEMLDVLIDIERAGIKISNDKLAKIKKEYQEEYNGLYTDLMDIAERAMGDTPINLDSPDDRSILLYSRKVNDKKAWKDSFNIGTEQRGHTKRQKRKTKMSPAMFSSTVKTLAPPVAKTIGEQCSECSGFGKSRYYLKSGQLSKNASKCKACEGVGVIYTKLREAAGLRVIPRGPDDTAAAGFKTDKETLSQIRLDLTGDAREFVDKYTRYSMVRTYLNTFVDSLEKYQDDNNYIHPSFNQCVTATGRLSSSRPNFQNMPRGATFPAREAIVSRYEGGYILEGDYSQLEFRVAGFLSKDPVIYEEVKSGFDVHSYTAEIMSVTRQDAKAHTFKPLYGGVLGTNREMSYYAAFRNKYQGI
;
A
#
# COMPACT_ATOMS: atom_id res chain seq x y z
N MET A 1 16.65 5.77 38.05
CA MET A 1 15.81 5.84 36.81
C MET A 1 16.55 5.10 35.71
N GLN A 2 15.87 4.25 34.96
CA GLN A 2 16.50 3.55 33.82
C GLN A 2 16.96 4.57 32.78
N PRO A 3 18.13 4.37 32.12
CA PRO A 3 18.66 5.32 31.14
C PRO A 3 17.70 5.70 30.02
N THR A 4 16.91 4.76 29.55
CA THR A 4 15.86 4.98 28.53
C THR A 4 14.75 5.91 28.99
N VAL A 5 14.32 5.79 30.26
CA VAL A 5 13.29 6.68 30.84
C VAL A 5 13.83 8.09 30.99
N LYS A 6 15.10 8.23 31.44
CA LYS A 6 15.75 9.55 31.55
C LYS A 6 15.80 10.22 30.17
N LEU A 7 16.29 9.51 29.14
CA LEU A 7 16.34 10.03 27.77
C LEU A 7 14.98 10.45 27.26
N SER A 8 13.93 9.63 27.50
CA SER A 8 12.57 9.96 27.07
C SER A 8 12.03 11.21 27.77
N MET A 9 12.38 11.45 29.02
CA MET A 9 11.97 12.66 29.75
C MET A 9 12.71 13.90 29.23
N GLU A 10 14.01 13.80 28.97
CA GLU A 10 14.80 14.90 28.41
C GLU A 10 14.35 15.26 26.98
N MET A 11 13.89 14.26 26.20
CA MET A 11 13.33 14.50 24.86
C MET A 11 12.01 15.23 24.84
N LEU A 12 11.23 15.25 25.93
CA LEU A 12 9.91 15.91 25.95
C LEU A 12 10.01 17.40 25.62
N ASP A 13 10.95 18.11 26.24
CA ASP A 13 11.13 19.56 25.99
C ASP A 13 11.49 19.81 24.53
N VAL A 14 12.37 18.99 23.95
CA VAL A 14 12.75 19.08 22.54
C VAL A 14 11.55 18.82 21.61
N LEU A 15 10.73 17.83 21.92
CA LEU A 15 9.54 17.53 21.12
C LEU A 15 8.49 18.64 21.22
N ILE A 16 8.30 19.23 22.41
CA ILE A 16 7.41 20.36 22.60
C ILE A 16 7.87 21.55 21.75
N ASP A 17 9.16 21.84 21.74
CA ASP A 17 9.72 22.93 20.94
C ASP A 17 9.57 22.66 19.43
N ILE A 18 9.81 21.45 18.96
CA ILE A 18 9.60 21.06 17.56
C ILE A 18 8.13 21.20 17.18
N GLU A 19 7.21 20.69 17.99
CA GLU A 19 5.77 20.75 17.74
C GLU A 19 5.27 22.21 17.74
N ARG A 20 5.73 23.03 18.67
CA ARG A 20 5.40 24.48 18.73
C ARG A 20 5.98 25.26 17.56
N ALA A 21 7.20 24.94 17.16
CA ALA A 21 7.83 25.59 16.03
C ALA A 21 7.06 25.38 14.74
N GLY A 22 6.55 24.17 14.52
CA GLY A 22 5.84 23.80 13.31
C GLY A 22 6.68 23.88 12.04
N ILE A 23 6.09 23.51 10.94
CA ILE A 23 6.69 23.43 9.60
C ILE A 23 5.90 24.32 8.67
N LYS A 24 6.53 25.29 8.02
CA LYS A 24 5.86 26.22 7.10
C LYS A 24 5.65 25.56 5.73
N ILE A 25 4.45 25.71 5.19
CA ILE A 25 4.05 25.18 3.88
C ILE A 25 3.82 26.35 2.91
N SER A 26 4.30 26.18 1.68
CA SER A 26 3.96 27.07 0.57
C SER A 26 2.70 26.54 -0.14
N ASN A 27 1.59 27.25 0.02
CA ASN A 27 0.33 26.89 -0.63
C ASN A 27 0.42 26.93 -2.15
N ASP A 28 1.21 27.84 -2.73
CA ASP A 28 1.39 27.92 -4.18
C ASP A 28 2.09 26.66 -4.72
N LYS A 29 3.15 26.22 -4.05
CA LYS A 29 3.85 24.98 -4.42
C LYS A 29 2.97 23.75 -4.20
N LEU A 30 2.23 23.70 -3.09
CA LEU A 30 1.33 22.60 -2.79
C LEU A 30 0.19 22.51 -3.80
N ALA A 31 -0.42 23.64 -4.19
CA ALA A 31 -1.46 23.70 -5.20
C ALA A 31 -0.96 23.26 -6.57
N LYS A 32 0.27 23.66 -6.95
CA LYS A 32 0.89 23.19 -8.20
C LYS A 32 1.09 21.67 -8.20
N ILE A 33 1.64 21.11 -7.13
CA ILE A 33 1.84 19.68 -6.96
C ILE A 33 0.48 18.96 -7.01
N LYS A 34 -0.51 19.46 -6.29
CA LYS A 34 -1.86 18.86 -6.25
C LYS A 34 -2.48 18.82 -7.64
N LYS A 35 -2.41 19.92 -8.38
CA LYS A 35 -2.95 20.00 -9.74
C LYS A 35 -2.30 19.00 -10.69
N GLU A 36 -0.97 18.94 -10.71
CA GLU A 36 -0.20 18.04 -11.56
C GLU A 36 -0.56 16.57 -11.31
N TYR A 37 -0.57 16.15 -10.04
CA TYR A 37 -0.88 14.77 -9.70
C TYR A 37 -2.37 14.42 -9.78
N GLN A 38 -3.26 15.41 -9.64
CA GLN A 38 -4.69 15.21 -9.88
C GLN A 38 -4.98 15.00 -11.37
N GLU A 39 -4.29 15.71 -12.26
CA GLU A 39 -4.38 15.51 -13.70
C GLU A 39 -3.84 14.13 -14.10
N GLU A 40 -2.70 13.72 -13.55
CA GLU A 40 -2.16 12.36 -13.75
C GLU A 40 -3.12 11.28 -13.23
N TYR A 41 -3.67 11.46 -12.03
CA TYR A 41 -4.65 10.54 -11.43
C TYR A 41 -5.88 10.36 -12.32
N ASN A 42 -6.44 11.46 -12.82
CA ASN A 42 -7.61 11.44 -13.67
C ASN A 42 -7.33 10.76 -15.02
N GLY A 43 -6.17 11.03 -15.62
CA GLY A 43 -5.74 10.37 -16.86
C GLY A 43 -5.57 8.87 -16.68
N LEU A 44 -4.86 8.44 -15.64
CA LEU A 44 -4.70 7.02 -15.32
C LEU A 44 -6.03 6.32 -15.02
N TYR A 45 -6.94 6.99 -14.33
CA TYR A 45 -8.28 6.46 -14.05
C TYR A 45 -9.06 6.23 -15.35
N THR A 46 -9.07 7.20 -16.25
CA THR A 46 -9.73 7.09 -17.56
C THR A 46 -9.15 5.91 -18.36
N ASP A 47 -7.85 5.86 -18.49
CA ASP A 47 -7.17 4.78 -19.22
C ASP A 47 -7.49 3.38 -18.65
N LEU A 48 -7.50 3.26 -17.31
CA LEU A 48 -7.84 2.01 -16.63
C LEU A 48 -9.30 1.61 -16.83
N MET A 49 -10.22 2.59 -16.84
CA MET A 49 -11.64 2.32 -17.11
C MET A 49 -11.86 1.94 -18.56
N ASP A 50 -11.13 2.50 -19.51
CA ASP A 50 -11.19 2.11 -20.93
C ASP A 50 -10.73 0.66 -21.13
N ILE A 51 -9.65 0.25 -20.44
CA ILE A 51 -9.18 -1.15 -20.46
C ILE A 51 -10.26 -2.05 -19.83
N ALA A 52 -10.82 -1.64 -18.70
CA ALA A 52 -11.88 -2.39 -18.02
C ALA A 52 -13.13 -2.54 -18.90
N GLU A 53 -13.54 -1.49 -19.59
CA GLU A 53 -14.68 -1.52 -20.51
C GLU A 53 -14.42 -2.45 -21.70
N ARG A 54 -13.25 -2.39 -22.34
CA ARG A 54 -12.88 -3.34 -23.40
C ARG A 54 -12.93 -4.79 -22.92
N ALA A 55 -12.45 -5.06 -21.70
CA ALA A 55 -12.40 -6.42 -21.14
C ALA A 55 -13.74 -6.90 -20.59
N MET A 56 -14.54 -6.01 -20.00
CA MET A 56 -15.72 -6.32 -19.21
C MET A 56 -17.02 -5.69 -19.77
N GLY A 57 -16.95 -4.80 -20.78
CA GLY A 57 -18.07 -4.03 -21.33
C GLY A 57 -18.82 -3.27 -20.24
N ASP A 58 -20.14 -3.40 -20.21
CA ASP A 58 -21.01 -2.67 -19.27
C ASP A 58 -20.92 -3.16 -17.81
N THR A 59 -20.08 -4.17 -17.51
CA THR A 59 -19.91 -4.65 -16.14
C THR A 59 -19.16 -3.60 -15.32
N PRO A 60 -19.77 -3.01 -14.26
CA PRO A 60 -19.11 -1.98 -13.48
C PRO A 60 -17.93 -2.58 -12.71
N ILE A 61 -16.80 -1.93 -12.83
CA ILE A 61 -15.56 -2.29 -12.13
C ILE A 61 -15.15 -1.13 -11.21
N ASN A 62 -15.09 -1.41 -9.92
CA ASN A 62 -14.51 -0.49 -8.94
C ASN A 62 -13.03 -0.82 -8.74
N LEU A 63 -12.14 0.06 -9.23
CA LEU A 63 -10.69 -0.11 -9.10
C LEU A 63 -10.20 -0.14 -7.65
N ASP A 64 -10.97 0.37 -6.70
CA ASP A 64 -10.64 0.35 -5.28
C ASP A 64 -11.04 -0.95 -4.59
N SER A 65 -11.92 -1.73 -5.22
CA SER A 65 -12.37 -3.02 -4.72
C SER A 65 -11.40 -4.14 -5.10
N PRO A 66 -10.76 -4.83 -4.15
CA PRO A 66 -9.94 -6.00 -4.46
C PRO A 66 -10.74 -7.11 -5.16
N ASP A 67 -12.04 -7.25 -4.85
CA ASP A 67 -12.94 -8.18 -5.52
C ASP A 67 -13.08 -7.86 -7.00
N ASP A 68 -13.36 -6.60 -7.34
CA ASP A 68 -13.61 -6.19 -8.72
C ASP A 68 -12.33 -6.26 -9.56
N ARG A 69 -11.18 -5.86 -8.98
CA ARG A 69 -9.88 -6.07 -9.62
C ARG A 69 -9.59 -7.54 -9.88
N SER A 70 -9.89 -8.40 -8.92
CA SER A 70 -9.73 -9.84 -9.08
C SER A 70 -10.65 -10.41 -10.18
N ILE A 71 -11.88 -9.87 -10.30
CA ILE A 71 -12.81 -10.24 -11.37
C ILE A 71 -12.23 -9.82 -12.72
N LEU A 72 -11.78 -8.59 -12.84
CA LEU A 72 -11.22 -8.05 -14.09
C LEU A 72 -9.93 -8.78 -14.51
N LEU A 73 -8.94 -8.87 -13.63
CA LEU A 73 -7.63 -9.46 -13.94
C LEU A 73 -7.74 -10.96 -14.25
N TYR A 74 -8.42 -11.71 -13.38
CA TYR A 74 -8.43 -13.16 -13.41
C TYR A 74 -9.70 -13.75 -14.05
N SER A 75 -10.48 -12.93 -14.73
CA SER A 75 -11.70 -13.35 -15.46
C SER A 75 -12.69 -14.14 -14.59
N ARG A 76 -12.83 -13.77 -13.33
CA ARG A 76 -13.77 -14.41 -12.42
C ARG A 76 -15.22 -14.03 -12.76
N LYS A 77 -16.18 -14.88 -12.40
CA LYS A 77 -17.61 -14.60 -12.57
C LYS A 77 -18.02 -13.41 -11.69
N VAL A 78 -18.82 -12.51 -12.25
CA VAL A 78 -19.26 -11.27 -11.58
C VAL A 78 -19.96 -11.53 -10.23
N ASN A 79 -20.75 -12.60 -10.15
CA ASN A 79 -21.56 -12.91 -8.98
C ASN A 79 -21.00 -14.01 -8.08
N ASP A 80 -19.69 -14.28 -8.13
CA ASP A 80 -19.09 -15.39 -7.34
C ASP A 80 -18.60 -14.98 -5.94
N LYS A 81 -18.76 -13.69 -5.55
CA LYS A 81 -18.22 -13.16 -4.29
C LYS A 81 -18.65 -13.97 -3.05
N LYS A 82 -19.91 -14.38 -2.99
CA LYS A 82 -20.44 -15.18 -1.87
C LYS A 82 -19.87 -16.60 -1.90
N ALA A 83 -20.00 -17.27 -3.04
CA ALA A 83 -19.51 -18.64 -3.21
C ALA A 83 -18.01 -18.74 -2.97
N TRP A 84 -17.24 -17.72 -3.37
CA TRP A 84 -15.82 -17.61 -3.07
C TRP A 84 -15.53 -17.58 -1.58
N LYS A 85 -16.21 -16.70 -0.83
CA LYS A 85 -16.06 -16.57 0.62
C LYS A 85 -16.44 -17.86 1.35
N ASP A 86 -17.53 -18.48 0.94
CA ASP A 86 -18.01 -19.75 1.51
C ASP A 86 -16.98 -20.88 1.29
N SER A 87 -16.38 -20.93 0.09
CA SER A 87 -15.34 -21.91 -0.24
C SER A 87 -14.07 -21.78 0.60
N PHE A 88 -13.76 -20.57 1.10
CA PHE A 88 -12.60 -20.32 1.97
C PHE A 88 -12.95 -20.38 3.46
N ASN A 89 -14.20 -20.59 3.82
CA ASN A 89 -14.66 -20.53 5.19
C ASN A 89 -14.14 -19.27 5.94
N ILE A 90 -14.18 -18.12 5.26
CA ILE A 90 -13.65 -16.87 5.76
C ILE A 90 -14.74 -16.13 6.52
N GLY A 91 -14.46 -15.77 7.75
CA GLY A 91 -15.39 -15.01 8.59
C GLY A 91 -14.78 -14.63 9.93
N THR A 92 -15.61 -14.10 10.80
CA THR A 92 -15.29 -13.90 12.21
C THR A 92 -15.88 -15.04 13.04
N GLU A 93 -15.06 -15.69 13.83
CA GLU A 93 -15.51 -16.68 14.80
C GLU A 93 -15.60 -16.03 16.17
N GLN A 94 -16.75 -16.20 16.83
CA GLN A 94 -16.93 -15.72 18.20
C GLN A 94 -16.53 -16.84 19.16
N ARG A 95 -15.45 -16.62 19.90
CA ARG A 95 -15.05 -17.49 21.02
C ARG A 95 -15.23 -16.72 22.32
N GLY A 96 -16.29 -17.02 23.08
CA GLY A 96 -16.66 -16.28 24.26
C GLY A 96 -17.00 -14.82 23.94
N HIS A 97 -16.40 -13.86 24.66
CA HIS A 97 -16.61 -12.43 24.44
C HIS A 97 -15.67 -11.81 23.38
N THR A 98 -14.73 -12.57 22.82
CA THR A 98 -13.76 -12.06 21.83
C THR A 98 -14.11 -12.51 20.41
N LYS A 99 -14.23 -11.54 19.48
CA LYS A 99 -14.30 -11.81 18.04
C LYS A 99 -12.89 -12.02 17.52
N ARG A 100 -12.55 -13.24 17.09
CA ARG A 100 -11.30 -13.51 16.36
C ARG A 100 -11.62 -13.69 14.87
N GLN A 101 -10.77 -13.09 14.01
CA GLN A 101 -10.81 -13.44 12.60
C GLN A 101 -10.47 -14.92 12.44
N LYS A 102 -11.29 -15.68 11.73
CA LYS A 102 -10.94 -17.04 11.30
C LYS A 102 -9.60 -16.96 10.54
N ARG A 103 -8.70 -17.91 10.81
CA ARG A 103 -7.49 -18.06 9.99
C ARG A 103 -7.89 -18.17 8.53
N LYS A 104 -7.30 -17.34 7.68
CA LYS A 104 -7.45 -17.45 6.23
C LYS A 104 -6.95 -18.84 5.81
N THR A 105 -7.85 -19.72 5.45
CA THR A 105 -7.47 -21.01 4.88
C THR A 105 -7.05 -20.75 3.44
N LYS A 106 -5.85 -21.13 3.10
CA LYS A 106 -5.39 -21.11 1.70
C LYS A 106 -6.16 -22.17 0.91
N MET A 107 -6.40 -21.90 -0.36
CA MET A 107 -6.97 -22.88 -1.27
C MET A 107 -6.04 -24.11 -1.36
N SER A 108 -6.60 -25.31 -1.32
CA SER A 108 -5.79 -26.51 -1.58
C SER A 108 -5.31 -26.53 -3.04
N PRO A 109 -4.17 -27.19 -3.35
CA PRO A 109 -3.69 -27.29 -4.73
C PRO A 109 -4.73 -27.87 -5.71
N ALA A 110 -5.50 -28.87 -5.28
CA ALA A 110 -6.55 -29.47 -6.11
C ALA A 110 -7.70 -28.49 -6.38
N MET A 111 -8.13 -27.77 -5.35
CA MET A 111 -9.17 -26.75 -5.48
C MET A 111 -8.70 -25.56 -6.33
N PHE A 112 -7.45 -25.14 -6.17
CA PHE A 112 -6.83 -24.10 -6.99
C PHE A 112 -6.83 -24.53 -8.47
N SER A 113 -6.33 -25.71 -8.79
CA SER A 113 -6.30 -26.24 -10.16
C SER A 113 -7.69 -26.32 -10.78
N SER A 114 -8.70 -26.78 -10.03
CA SER A 114 -10.09 -26.79 -10.48
C SER A 114 -10.63 -25.38 -10.75
N THR A 115 -10.35 -24.42 -9.84
CA THR A 115 -10.79 -23.04 -9.98
C THR A 115 -10.15 -22.37 -11.20
N VAL A 116 -8.85 -22.56 -11.41
CA VAL A 116 -8.14 -21.98 -12.58
C VAL A 116 -8.71 -22.52 -13.89
N LYS A 117 -9.07 -23.79 -13.96
CA LYS A 117 -9.74 -24.37 -15.14
C LYS A 117 -11.07 -23.67 -15.46
N THR A 118 -11.79 -23.21 -14.46
CA THR A 118 -13.07 -22.49 -14.66
C THR A 118 -12.88 -21.01 -15.05
N LEU A 119 -11.67 -20.46 -14.90
CA LEU A 119 -11.34 -19.10 -15.34
C LEU A 119 -10.94 -19.03 -16.81
N ALA A 120 -10.45 -20.15 -17.37
CA ALA A 120 -9.91 -20.20 -18.73
C ALA A 120 -10.93 -19.85 -19.84
N PRO A 121 -12.19 -20.27 -19.81
CA PRO A 121 -13.21 -19.80 -20.77
C PRO A 121 -13.66 -18.38 -20.45
N PRO A 122 -14.17 -17.63 -21.44
CA PRO A 122 -14.74 -16.30 -21.21
C PRO A 122 -15.80 -16.33 -20.12
N VAL A 123 -15.73 -15.38 -19.22
CA VAL A 123 -16.75 -15.21 -18.18
C VAL A 123 -17.99 -14.62 -18.83
N ALA A 124 -19.15 -15.25 -18.61
CA ALA A 124 -20.42 -14.71 -19.10
C ALA A 124 -20.72 -13.38 -18.40
N LYS A 125 -20.92 -12.35 -19.17
CA LYS A 125 -21.34 -11.01 -18.74
C LYS A 125 -22.81 -10.80 -18.94
N THR A 126 -23.39 -10.01 -18.06
CA THR A 126 -24.74 -9.50 -18.21
C THR A 126 -24.70 -8.04 -18.65
N ILE A 127 -25.61 -7.65 -19.51
CA ILE A 127 -25.86 -6.22 -19.75
C ILE A 127 -26.46 -5.66 -18.48
N GLY A 128 -25.82 -4.62 -17.93
CA GLY A 128 -26.29 -3.95 -16.76
C GLY A 128 -27.20 -2.78 -17.10
N GLU A 129 -28.32 -2.70 -16.43
CA GLU A 129 -29.15 -1.50 -16.39
C GLU A 129 -29.00 -0.85 -15.02
N GLN A 130 -28.96 0.47 -14.99
CA GLN A 130 -28.87 1.19 -13.72
C GLN A 130 -30.04 0.77 -12.81
N CYS A 131 -29.73 0.39 -11.59
CA CYS A 131 -30.74 -0.01 -10.63
C CYS A 131 -31.65 1.18 -10.29
N SER A 132 -32.92 1.10 -10.61
CA SER A 132 -33.90 2.14 -10.34
C SER A 132 -34.11 2.37 -8.84
N GLU A 133 -34.02 1.32 -8.02
CA GLU A 133 -34.20 1.39 -6.56
C GLU A 133 -33.13 2.21 -5.83
N CYS A 134 -31.94 2.24 -6.33
CA CYS A 134 -30.84 2.99 -5.71
C CYS A 134 -30.16 3.98 -6.68
N SER A 135 -30.74 4.19 -7.85
CA SER A 135 -30.21 5.10 -8.88
C SER A 135 -28.72 4.87 -9.17
N GLY A 136 -28.30 3.62 -9.20
CA GLY A 136 -26.90 3.22 -9.45
C GLY A 136 -25.96 3.27 -8.26
N PHE A 137 -26.38 3.80 -7.11
CA PHE A 137 -25.48 3.97 -5.96
C PHE A 137 -25.16 2.68 -5.19
N GLY A 138 -25.84 1.57 -5.47
CA GLY A 138 -25.67 0.30 -4.75
C GLY A 138 -26.12 0.32 -3.29
N LYS A 139 -26.53 1.48 -2.78
CA LYS A 139 -27.00 1.69 -1.41
C LYS A 139 -28.29 2.51 -1.43
N SER A 140 -29.21 2.15 -0.55
CA SER A 140 -30.45 2.90 -0.35
C SER A 140 -30.67 3.19 1.12
N ARG A 141 -31.30 4.32 1.41
CA ARG A 141 -31.80 4.61 2.75
C ARG A 141 -33.15 3.94 2.93
N TYR A 142 -33.42 3.44 4.11
CA TYR A 142 -34.66 2.79 4.47
C TYR A 142 -35.40 3.57 5.56
N TYR A 143 -36.72 3.44 5.60
CA TYR A 143 -37.51 4.04 6.65
C TYR A 143 -37.46 3.20 7.91
N LEU A 144 -37.18 3.86 9.02
CA LEU A 144 -37.26 3.27 10.37
C LEU A 144 -38.72 3.00 10.75
N LYS A 145 -38.93 2.16 11.75
CA LYS A 145 -40.30 1.94 12.30
C LYS A 145 -41.00 3.22 12.78
N SER A 146 -40.23 4.26 13.06
CA SER A 146 -40.71 5.60 13.43
C SER A 146 -41.20 6.44 12.22
N GLY A 147 -41.11 5.94 10.99
CA GLY A 147 -41.42 6.67 9.77
C GLY A 147 -40.30 7.62 9.32
N GLN A 148 -39.22 7.74 10.05
CA GLN A 148 -38.09 8.59 9.66
C GLN A 148 -37.12 7.86 8.72
N LEU A 149 -36.55 8.61 7.76
CA LEU A 149 -35.51 8.08 6.88
C LEU A 149 -34.22 7.81 7.66
N SER A 150 -33.66 6.61 7.55
CA SER A 150 -32.42 6.23 8.21
C SER A 150 -31.27 7.16 7.83
N LYS A 151 -30.45 7.57 8.81
CA LYS A 151 -29.21 8.29 8.56
C LYS A 151 -28.16 7.42 7.84
N ASN A 152 -28.22 6.11 8.03
CA ASN A 152 -27.32 5.14 7.42
C ASN A 152 -27.95 4.55 6.16
N ALA A 153 -27.16 4.46 5.10
CA ALA A 153 -27.56 3.73 3.90
C ALA A 153 -27.23 2.23 4.09
N SER A 154 -28.20 1.38 3.73
CA SER A 154 -27.99 -0.07 3.65
C SER A 154 -27.71 -0.47 2.20
N LYS A 155 -27.14 -1.65 2.04
CA LYS A 155 -26.97 -2.28 0.74
C LYS A 155 -28.31 -2.39 0.02
N CYS A 156 -28.41 -1.90 -1.21
CA CYS A 156 -29.64 -2.01 -2.00
C CYS A 156 -29.97 -3.49 -2.22
N LYS A 157 -31.22 -3.87 -1.90
CA LYS A 157 -31.66 -5.26 -2.01
C LYS A 157 -31.89 -5.67 -3.47
N ALA A 158 -32.36 -4.75 -4.32
CA ALA A 158 -32.67 -5.05 -5.71
C ALA A 158 -31.43 -5.39 -6.55
N CYS A 159 -30.34 -4.66 -6.34
CA CYS A 159 -29.09 -4.90 -7.06
C CYS A 159 -27.99 -5.54 -6.19
N GLU A 160 -28.32 -5.96 -4.98
CA GLU A 160 -27.39 -6.55 -4.02
C GLU A 160 -26.15 -5.69 -3.75
N GLY A 161 -26.30 -4.38 -3.87
CA GLY A 161 -25.24 -3.41 -3.61
C GLY A 161 -24.32 -3.13 -4.80
N VAL A 162 -24.61 -3.68 -5.97
CA VAL A 162 -23.79 -3.51 -7.19
C VAL A 162 -24.12 -2.19 -7.90
N GLY A 163 -25.34 -1.66 -7.74
CA GLY A 163 -25.82 -0.46 -8.44
C GLY A 163 -26.42 -0.72 -9.81
N VAL A 164 -26.28 -1.95 -10.33
CA VAL A 164 -26.73 -2.36 -11.66
C VAL A 164 -27.51 -3.65 -11.56
N ILE A 165 -28.59 -3.76 -12.34
CA ILE A 165 -29.38 -4.99 -12.53
C ILE A 165 -29.02 -5.56 -13.90
N TYR A 166 -28.59 -6.80 -13.93
CA TYR A 166 -28.18 -7.47 -15.15
C TYR A 166 -29.35 -8.23 -15.77
N THR A 167 -29.76 -7.85 -16.97
CA THR A 167 -30.93 -8.41 -17.66
C THR A 167 -30.58 -9.34 -18.80
N LYS A 168 -29.38 -9.21 -19.38
CA LYS A 168 -28.94 -10.04 -20.52
C LYS A 168 -27.48 -10.49 -20.34
N LEU A 169 -27.19 -11.71 -20.76
CA LEU A 169 -25.84 -12.25 -20.77
C LEU A 169 -25.05 -11.75 -21.98
N ARG A 170 -23.87 -11.19 -21.74
CA ARG A 170 -22.84 -10.93 -22.76
C ARG A 170 -21.58 -11.70 -22.42
N GLU A 171 -20.82 -12.04 -23.40
CA GLU A 171 -19.48 -12.58 -23.17
C GLU A 171 -18.53 -11.49 -22.71
N ALA A 172 -17.83 -11.74 -21.61
CA ALA A 172 -16.73 -10.93 -21.14
C ALA A 172 -15.56 -11.82 -20.80
N ALA A 173 -14.45 -11.47 -21.39
CA ALA A 173 -13.26 -12.28 -21.21
C ALA A 173 -12.45 -11.91 -19.98
N GLY A 174 -12.64 -10.72 -19.40
CA GLY A 174 -11.67 -10.15 -18.46
C GLY A 174 -10.28 -10.07 -19.12
N LEU A 175 -9.24 -9.88 -18.32
CA LEU A 175 -7.86 -9.82 -18.81
C LEU A 175 -7.16 -11.19 -18.83
N ARG A 176 -7.85 -12.24 -18.41
CA ARG A 176 -7.42 -13.66 -18.46
C ARG A 176 -6.05 -13.94 -17.86
N VAL A 177 -5.66 -13.18 -16.84
CA VAL A 177 -4.43 -13.44 -16.10
C VAL A 177 -4.58 -14.76 -15.35
N ILE A 178 -3.56 -15.61 -15.39
CA ILE A 178 -3.55 -16.89 -14.68
C ILE A 178 -2.85 -16.68 -13.34
N PRO A 179 -3.53 -16.97 -12.20
CA PRO A 179 -2.88 -16.92 -10.88
C PRO A 179 -1.76 -17.97 -10.80
N ARG A 180 -0.66 -17.65 -10.13
CA ARG A 180 0.53 -18.50 -10.08
C ARG A 180 0.39 -19.72 -9.17
N GLY A 181 -0.39 -19.61 -8.11
CA GLY A 181 -0.56 -20.71 -7.17
C GLY A 181 -1.57 -20.43 -6.05
N PRO A 182 -1.78 -21.42 -5.17
CA PRO A 182 -2.71 -21.31 -4.05
C PRO A 182 -2.41 -20.14 -3.10
N ASP A 183 -1.15 -19.68 -3.07
CA ASP A 183 -0.71 -18.56 -2.26
C ASP A 183 -1.24 -17.21 -2.77
N ASP A 184 -1.65 -17.13 -4.02
CA ASP A 184 -2.27 -15.94 -4.61
C ASP A 184 -3.76 -15.80 -4.24
N THR A 185 -4.33 -16.73 -3.46
CA THR A 185 -5.73 -16.68 -3.06
C THR A 185 -5.97 -15.81 -1.85
N ALA A 186 -7.09 -15.10 -1.82
CA ALA A 186 -7.53 -14.24 -0.74
C ALA A 186 -9.06 -14.24 -0.59
N ALA A 187 -9.57 -13.64 0.49
CA ALA A 187 -11.00 -13.54 0.74
C ALA A 187 -11.78 -12.80 -0.36
N ALA A 188 -11.11 -11.85 -1.00
CA ALA A 188 -11.64 -11.04 -2.09
C ALA A 188 -11.33 -11.63 -3.47
N GLY A 189 -11.06 -12.92 -3.55
CA GLY A 189 -10.68 -13.59 -4.77
C GLY A 189 -9.18 -13.86 -4.86
N PHE A 190 -8.57 -13.71 -6.03
CA PHE A 190 -7.12 -13.75 -6.16
C PHE A 190 -6.52 -12.41 -5.75
N LYS A 191 -5.32 -12.45 -5.19
CA LYS A 191 -4.62 -11.26 -4.71
C LYS A 191 -4.31 -10.28 -5.84
N THR A 192 -4.53 -9.01 -5.54
CA THR A 192 -4.22 -7.86 -6.40
C THR A 192 -3.45 -6.80 -5.63
N ASP A 193 -2.67 -7.22 -4.63
CA ASP A 193 -1.77 -6.33 -3.89
C ASP A 193 -0.50 -6.02 -4.70
N LYS A 194 0.24 -5.01 -4.26
CA LYS A 194 1.43 -4.51 -4.93
C LYS A 194 2.46 -5.61 -5.20
N GLU A 195 2.65 -6.51 -4.23
CA GLU A 195 3.64 -7.59 -4.33
C GLU A 195 3.23 -8.60 -5.42
N THR A 196 1.99 -9.08 -5.37
CA THR A 196 1.44 -9.99 -6.38
C THR A 196 1.48 -9.38 -7.78
N LEU A 197 1.03 -8.12 -7.92
CA LEU A 197 1.04 -7.43 -9.21
C LEU A 197 2.46 -7.25 -9.77
N SER A 198 3.42 -6.91 -8.93
CA SER A 198 4.83 -6.80 -9.34
C SER A 198 5.40 -8.11 -9.86
N GLN A 199 4.99 -9.22 -9.26
CA GLN A 199 5.49 -10.55 -9.63
C GLN A 199 4.85 -11.09 -10.91
N ILE A 200 3.53 -10.90 -11.09
CA ILE A 200 2.84 -11.37 -12.32
C ILE A 200 3.16 -10.47 -13.52
N ARG A 201 3.50 -9.21 -13.29
CA ARG A 201 3.79 -8.20 -14.31
C ARG A 201 4.76 -8.67 -15.37
N LEU A 202 5.79 -9.44 -14.99
CA LEU A 202 6.86 -9.88 -15.89
C LEU A 202 6.35 -10.84 -16.99
N ASP A 203 5.30 -11.60 -16.69
CA ASP A 203 4.73 -12.61 -17.58
C ASP A 203 3.53 -12.07 -18.39
N LEU A 204 3.13 -10.80 -18.18
CA LEU A 204 1.96 -10.23 -18.83
C LEU A 204 2.32 -9.52 -20.14
N THR A 205 1.37 -9.53 -21.07
CA THR A 205 1.43 -8.80 -22.36
C THR A 205 0.09 -8.13 -22.65
N GLY A 206 0.05 -7.22 -23.64
CA GLY A 206 -1.18 -6.54 -24.07
C GLY A 206 -1.89 -5.79 -22.95
N ASP A 207 -3.23 -5.78 -23.02
CA ASP A 207 -4.10 -5.04 -22.08
C ASP A 207 -3.84 -5.42 -20.61
N ALA A 208 -3.52 -6.69 -20.32
CA ALA A 208 -3.24 -7.13 -18.96
C ALA A 208 -1.95 -6.48 -18.40
N ARG A 209 -0.92 -6.38 -19.22
CA ARG A 209 0.32 -5.71 -18.84
C ARG A 209 0.10 -4.21 -18.67
N GLU A 210 -0.57 -3.59 -19.62
CA GLU A 210 -0.89 -2.17 -19.57
C GLU A 210 -1.72 -1.82 -18.33
N PHE A 211 -2.75 -2.64 -18.03
CA PHE A 211 -3.55 -2.46 -16.83
C PHE A 211 -2.71 -2.51 -15.55
N VAL A 212 -1.84 -3.52 -15.40
CA VAL A 212 -1.02 -3.67 -14.19
C VAL A 212 -0.03 -2.51 -14.03
N ASP A 213 0.58 -2.06 -15.11
CA ASP A 213 1.52 -0.93 -15.11
C ASP A 213 0.81 0.37 -14.70
N LYS A 214 -0.31 0.68 -15.35
CA LYS A 214 -1.12 1.88 -15.06
C LYS A 214 -1.74 1.81 -13.66
N TYR A 215 -2.28 0.65 -13.25
CA TYR A 215 -2.88 0.49 -11.93
C TYR A 215 -1.85 0.66 -10.80
N THR A 216 -0.64 0.16 -11.00
CA THR A 216 0.43 0.34 -10.02
C THR A 216 0.72 1.83 -9.83
N ARG A 217 0.85 2.59 -10.92
CA ARG A 217 1.06 4.05 -10.86
C ARG A 217 -0.15 4.78 -10.28
N TYR A 218 -1.36 4.45 -10.72
CA TYR A 218 -2.62 4.97 -10.19
C TYR A 218 -2.72 4.83 -8.66
N SER A 219 -2.45 3.63 -8.15
CA SER A 219 -2.48 3.36 -6.72
C SER A 219 -1.44 4.17 -5.93
N MET A 220 -0.25 4.38 -6.51
CA MET A 220 0.79 5.22 -5.91
C MET A 220 0.38 6.69 -5.89
N VAL A 221 -0.08 7.24 -7.01
CA VAL A 221 -0.53 8.64 -7.12
C VAL A 221 -1.71 8.91 -6.21
N ARG A 222 -2.69 8.01 -6.16
CA ARG A 222 -3.82 8.10 -5.24
C ARG A 222 -3.40 8.15 -3.77
N THR A 223 -2.50 7.25 -3.39
CA THR A 223 -1.97 7.25 -2.01
C THR A 223 -1.23 8.55 -1.72
N TYR A 224 -0.47 9.05 -2.68
CA TYR A 224 0.25 10.30 -2.55
C TYR A 224 -0.69 11.49 -2.35
N LEU A 225 -1.72 11.64 -3.17
CA LEU A 225 -2.71 12.70 -3.04
C LEU A 225 -3.45 12.62 -1.70
N ASN A 226 -4.06 11.49 -1.41
CA ASN A 226 -4.93 11.34 -0.23
C ASN A 226 -4.17 11.34 1.10
N THR A 227 -2.95 10.78 1.13
CA THR A 227 -2.22 10.61 2.38
C THR A 227 -1.28 11.77 2.66
N PHE A 228 -0.66 12.33 1.63
CA PHE A 228 0.37 13.37 1.82
C PHE A 228 -0.15 14.75 1.44
N VAL A 229 -0.63 14.95 0.21
CA VAL A 229 -1.07 16.29 -0.24
C VAL A 229 -2.27 16.80 0.55
N ASP A 230 -3.34 15.99 0.64
CA ASP A 230 -4.55 16.36 1.40
C ASP A 230 -4.25 16.54 2.90
N SER A 231 -3.29 15.78 3.44
CA SER A 231 -2.88 15.96 4.83
C SER A 231 -2.13 17.28 5.05
N LEU A 232 -1.28 17.70 4.10
CA LEU A 232 -0.62 19.00 4.17
C LEU A 232 -1.62 20.15 4.12
N GLU A 233 -2.70 20.04 3.35
CA GLU A 233 -3.76 21.05 3.34
C GLU A 233 -4.59 21.04 4.63
N LYS A 234 -4.97 19.86 5.08
CA LYS A 234 -5.90 19.66 6.21
C LYS A 234 -5.37 20.14 7.56
N TYR A 235 -4.06 19.99 7.77
CA TYR A 235 -3.45 20.23 9.09
C TYR A 235 -2.71 21.56 9.19
N GLN A 236 -2.85 22.44 8.20
CA GLN A 236 -2.33 23.79 8.28
C GLN A 236 -3.17 24.67 9.24
N ASP A 237 -2.49 25.52 9.95
CA ASP A 237 -3.10 26.65 10.67
C ASP A 237 -3.34 27.86 9.73
N ASP A 238 -3.90 28.93 10.25
CA ASP A 238 -4.20 30.16 9.50
C ASP A 238 -2.94 30.87 8.95
N ASN A 239 -1.75 30.52 9.43
CA ASN A 239 -0.46 31.07 9.01
C ASN A 239 0.33 30.12 8.08
N ASN A 240 -0.31 29.04 7.62
CA ASN A 240 0.27 27.99 6.78
C ASN A 240 1.36 27.17 7.49
N TYR A 241 1.27 27.00 8.80
CA TYR A 241 2.12 26.10 9.56
C TYR A 241 1.38 24.79 9.86
N ILE A 242 2.15 23.72 9.89
CA ILE A 242 1.70 22.42 10.36
C ILE A 242 2.46 22.09 11.63
N HIS A 243 1.73 21.69 12.66
CA HIS A 243 2.24 21.31 13.97
C HIS A 243 2.04 19.79 14.16
N PRO A 244 2.94 18.94 13.64
CA PRO A 244 2.80 17.48 13.76
C PRO A 244 2.98 17.06 15.21
N SER A 245 2.27 16.04 15.63
CA SER A 245 2.51 15.43 16.93
C SER A 245 3.55 14.32 16.83
N PHE A 246 4.54 14.33 17.75
CA PHE A 246 5.53 13.26 17.86
C PHE A 246 5.24 12.42 19.10
N ASN A 247 5.06 11.11 18.88
CA ASN A 247 4.68 10.20 19.96
C ASN A 247 5.89 9.33 20.32
N GLN A 248 6.25 9.36 21.62
CA GLN A 248 7.16 8.39 22.23
C GLN A 248 6.39 7.13 22.63
N CYS A 249 7.06 6.04 22.86
CA CYS A 249 6.51 4.80 23.43
C CYS A 249 5.36 4.13 22.64
N VAL A 250 5.10 4.53 21.39
CA VAL A 250 4.10 3.90 20.52
C VAL A 250 4.69 2.73 19.74
N THR A 251 5.96 2.87 19.30
CA THR A 251 6.65 1.82 18.56
C THR A 251 7.32 0.84 19.53
N ALA A 252 7.27 -0.46 19.21
CA ALA A 252 7.93 -1.49 20.02
C ALA A 252 9.47 -1.36 20.04
N THR A 253 10.03 -0.64 19.06
CA THR A 253 11.48 -0.42 18.91
C THR A 253 11.99 0.84 19.60
N GLY A 254 11.13 1.63 20.25
CA GLY A 254 11.50 2.91 20.86
C GLY A 254 11.73 4.06 19.88
N ARG A 255 11.46 3.87 18.57
CA ARG A 255 11.47 4.97 17.60
C ARG A 255 10.32 5.92 17.88
N LEU A 256 10.50 7.20 17.58
CA LEU A 256 9.39 8.15 17.53
C LEU A 256 8.41 7.75 16.42
N SER A 257 7.15 8.01 16.62
CA SER A 257 6.14 8.02 15.55
C SER A 257 5.56 9.42 15.42
N SER A 258 5.10 9.77 14.22
CA SER A 258 4.50 11.08 13.96
C SER A 258 3.06 10.93 13.48
N SER A 259 2.21 11.89 13.87
CA SER A 259 0.80 11.95 13.47
C SER A 259 0.34 13.40 13.28
N ARG A 260 -0.74 13.58 12.52
CA ARG A 260 -1.39 14.88 12.24
C ARG A 260 -0.51 15.96 11.58
N PRO A 261 0.11 15.70 10.43
CA PRO A 261 0.23 14.44 9.68
C PRO A 261 1.47 13.63 10.07
N ASN A 262 1.64 12.43 9.46
CA ASN A 262 2.84 11.62 9.64
C ASN A 262 3.97 12.11 8.73
N PHE A 263 4.80 13.02 9.22
CA PHE A 263 5.96 13.54 8.48
C PHE A 263 7.10 12.54 8.31
N GLN A 264 7.17 11.50 9.15
CA GLN A 264 8.24 10.50 9.07
C GLN A 264 8.10 9.60 7.84
N ASN A 265 6.87 9.44 7.32
CA ASN A 265 6.59 8.62 6.14
C ASN A 265 6.45 9.44 4.85
N MET A 266 6.75 10.74 4.88
CA MET A 266 6.66 11.59 3.70
C MET A 266 7.64 11.12 2.61
N PRO A 267 7.15 10.92 1.36
CA PRO A 267 7.98 10.39 0.29
C PRO A 267 9.21 11.28 0.04
N ARG A 268 10.29 10.64 -0.39
CA ARG A 268 11.54 11.29 -0.79
C ARG A 268 11.71 11.17 -2.31
N GLY A 269 12.34 12.16 -2.90
CA GLY A 269 12.75 12.15 -4.30
C GLY A 269 11.75 12.79 -5.26
N ALA A 270 12.16 12.88 -6.52
CA ALA A 270 11.46 13.61 -7.56
C ALA A 270 10.12 12.99 -7.99
N THR A 271 9.91 11.70 -7.72
CA THR A 271 8.68 10.99 -8.12
C THR A 271 7.44 11.47 -7.37
N PHE A 272 7.63 11.95 -6.14
CA PHE A 272 6.57 12.48 -5.28
C PHE A 272 7.11 13.65 -4.45
N PRO A 273 7.14 14.86 -5.02
CA PRO A 273 7.87 16.00 -4.46
C PRO A 273 7.12 16.76 -3.35
N ALA A 274 6.32 16.08 -2.50
CA ALA A 274 5.56 16.74 -1.43
C ALA A 274 6.43 17.58 -0.49
N ARG A 275 7.71 17.20 -0.33
CA ARG A 275 8.66 17.97 0.48
C ARG A 275 9.02 19.34 -0.11
N GLU A 276 8.84 19.55 -1.41
CA GLU A 276 9.09 20.84 -2.05
C GLU A 276 8.10 21.92 -1.58
N ALA A 277 6.94 21.50 -1.05
CA ALA A 277 6.00 22.43 -0.44
C ALA A 277 6.47 22.94 0.94
N ILE A 278 7.44 22.28 1.58
CA ILE A 278 8.04 22.72 2.84
C ILE A 278 9.02 23.85 2.53
N VAL A 279 8.86 24.98 3.23
CA VAL A 279 9.69 26.16 3.01
C VAL A 279 10.23 26.70 4.33
N SER A 280 11.31 27.49 4.26
CA SER A 280 11.82 28.21 5.40
C SER A 280 10.77 29.21 5.91
N ARG A 281 10.68 29.37 7.22
CA ARG A 281 9.87 30.43 7.85
C ARG A 281 10.45 31.82 7.66
N TYR A 282 11.74 31.90 7.34
CA TYR A 282 12.45 33.14 7.09
C TYR A 282 12.50 33.42 5.61
N GLU A 283 12.27 34.66 5.23
CA GLU A 283 12.41 35.10 3.84
C GLU A 283 13.87 34.93 3.38
N GLY A 284 14.06 34.32 2.19
CA GLY A 284 15.38 33.97 1.67
C GLY A 284 16.11 32.87 2.44
N GLY A 285 15.48 32.27 3.44
CA GLY A 285 16.07 31.20 4.26
C GLY A 285 16.07 29.84 3.57
N TYR A 286 16.83 28.92 4.14
CA TYR A 286 17.01 27.55 3.64
C TYR A 286 16.43 26.53 4.61
N ILE A 287 16.09 25.34 4.08
CA ILE A 287 15.85 24.12 4.85
C ILE A 287 17.15 23.31 4.84
N LEU A 288 17.64 22.96 6.02
CA LEU A 288 18.78 22.08 6.19
C LEU A 288 18.26 20.65 6.48
N GLU A 289 18.69 19.69 5.69
CA GLU A 289 18.44 18.26 5.94
C GLU A 289 19.75 17.57 6.30
N GLY A 290 19.77 16.96 7.48
CA GLY A 290 20.90 16.17 7.98
C GLY A 290 20.44 14.77 8.37
N ASP A 291 21.16 13.76 7.92
CA ASP A 291 20.88 12.36 8.25
C ASP A 291 22.19 11.61 8.54
N TYR A 292 22.14 10.70 9.51
CA TYR A 292 23.28 9.85 9.79
C TYR A 292 23.47 8.80 8.68
N SER A 293 24.65 8.78 8.11
CA SER A 293 24.99 7.75 7.11
C SER A 293 25.06 6.38 7.78
N GLN A 294 24.22 5.44 7.34
CA GLN A 294 24.25 4.03 7.74
C GLN A 294 24.23 3.80 9.26
N LEU A 295 23.45 4.57 10.01
CA LEU A 295 23.45 4.56 11.47
C LEU A 295 23.30 3.15 12.06
N GLU A 296 22.38 2.34 11.52
CA GLU A 296 22.13 0.98 12.01
C GLU A 296 23.36 0.09 11.88
N PHE A 297 24.10 0.18 10.79
CA PHE A 297 25.33 -0.57 10.56
C PHE A 297 26.46 -0.13 11.53
N ARG A 298 26.56 1.18 11.75
CA ARG A 298 27.53 1.74 12.72
C ARG A 298 27.24 1.27 14.15
N VAL A 299 25.97 1.32 14.55
CA VAL A 299 25.54 0.84 15.88
C VAL A 299 25.80 -0.67 16.04
N ALA A 300 25.48 -1.46 15.00
CA ALA A 300 25.76 -2.89 15.02
C ALA A 300 27.25 -3.18 15.21
N GLY A 301 28.12 -2.50 14.45
CA GLY A 301 29.57 -2.62 14.60
C GLY A 301 30.07 -2.23 15.97
N PHE A 302 29.51 -1.14 16.54
CA PHE A 302 29.87 -0.71 17.89
C PHE A 302 29.47 -1.74 18.96
N LEU A 303 28.26 -2.29 18.88
CA LEU A 303 27.74 -3.25 19.86
C LEU A 303 28.41 -4.63 19.74
N SER A 304 28.61 -5.11 18.51
CA SER A 304 29.23 -6.42 18.25
C SER A 304 30.75 -6.40 18.43
N LYS A 305 31.35 -5.20 18.40
CA LYS A 305 32.82 -5.01 18.35
C LYS A 305 33.47 -5.73 17.16
N ASP A 306 32.71 -5.89 16.06
CA ASP A 306 33.22 -6.54 14.85
C ASP A 306 34.30 -5.68 14.20
N PRO A 307 35.54 -6.20 14.05
CA PRO A 307 36.67 -5.42 13.56
C PRO A 307 36.51 -5.04 12.08
N VAL A 308 35.79 -5.86 11.29
CA VAL A 308 35.59 -5.60 9.87
C VAL A 308 34.67 -4.41 9.71
N ILE A 309 33.55 -4.38 10.44
CA ILE A 309 32.60 -3.24 10.39
C ILE A 309 33.28 -1.96 10.85
N TYR A 310 34.12 -2.05 11.89
CA TYR A 310 34.79 -0.87 12.43
C TYR A 310 35.72 -0.22 11.40
N GLU A 311 36.52 -1.02 10.67
CA GLU A 311 37.39 -0.52 9.62
C GLU A 311 36.63 -0.02 8.40
N GLU A 312 35.55 -0.69 8.02
CA GLU A 312 34.68 -0.25 6.91
C GLU A 312 33.96 1.08 7.21
N VAL A 313 33.47 1.25 8.43
CA VAL A 313 32.85 2.52 8.86
C VAL A 313 33.89 3.65 8.82
N LYS A 314 35.11 3.41 9.21
CA LYS A 314 36.21 4.41 9.14
C LYS A 314 36.60 4.76 7.72
N SER A 315 36.65 3.77 6.84
CA SER A 315 37.01 3.97 5.44
C SER A 315 35.88 4.60 4.57
N GLY A 316 34.67 4.78 5.14
CA GLY A 316 33.53 5.29 4.40
C GLY A 316 32.89 4.26 3.46
N PHE A 317 33.07 2.97 3.75
CA PHE A 317 32.51 1.87 2.96
C PHE A 317 30.99 1.96 2.83
N ASP A 318 30.49 1.77 1.60
CA ASP A 318 29.06 1.77 1.32
C ASP A 318 28.51 0.34 1.30
N VAL A 319 27.94 -0.08 2.43
CA VAL A 319 27.33 -1.41 2.59
C VAL A 319 26.15 -1.65 1.62
N HIS A 320 25.46 -0.61 1.17
CA HIS A 320 24.39 -0.76 0.19
C HIS A 320 24.93 -1.09 -1.20
N SER A 321 26.03 -0.47 -1.60
CA SER A 321 26.73 -0.80 -2.85
C SER A 321 27.28 -2.22 -2.83
N TYR A 322 27.87 -2.66 -1.72
CA TYR A 322 28.29 -4.05 -1.52
C TYR A 322 27.12 -5.04 -1.65
N THR A 323 25.98 -4.73 -1.04
CA THR A 323 24.76 -5.55 -1.17
C THR A 323 24.29 -5.62 -2.62
N ALA A 324 24.28 -4.48 -3.32
CA ALA A 324 23.86 -4.36 -4.71
C ALA A 324 24.72 -5.23 -5.65
N GLU A 325 26.03 -5.24 -5.42
CA GLU A 325 26.98 -6.06 -6.17
C GLU A 325 26.70 -7.56 -6.02
N ILE A 326 26.60 -8.05 -4.78
CA ILE A 326 26.33 -9.47 -4.52
C ILE A 326 24.99 -9.91 -5.07
N MET A 327 23.95 -9.08 -4.90
CA MET A 327 22.60 -9.40 -5.35
C MET A 327 22.36 -9.12 -6.84
N SER A 328 23.31 -8.47 -7.53
CA SER A 328 23.14 -8.01 -8.93
C SER A 328 21.87 -7.19 -9.12
N VAL A 329 21.64 -6.21 -8.25
CA VAL A 329 20.52 -5.29 -8.26
C VAL A 329 20.99 -3.84 -8.18
N THR A 330 20.09 -2.87 -8.33
CA THR A 330 20.47 -1.47 -8.13
C THR A 330 20.77 -1.18 -6.65
N ARG A 331 21.60 -0.15 -6.38
CA ARG A 331 21.86 0.31 -5.00
C ARG A 331 20.57 0.69 -4.26
N GLN A 332 19.57 1.21 -4.96
CA GLN A 332 18.30 1.57 -4.37
C GLN A 332 17.49 0.33 -3.94
N ASP A 333 17.47 -0.70 -4.78
CA ASP A 333 16.80 -1.97 -4.46
C ASP A 333 17.51 -2.70 -3.33
N ALA A 334 18.85 -2.66 -3.31
CA ALA A 334 19.67 -3.26 -2.26
C ALA A 334 19.34 -2.72 -0.85
N LYS A 335 18.92 -1.46 -0.71
CA LYS A 335 18.59 -0.86 0.59
C LYS A 335 17.56 -1.64 1.39
N ALA A 336 16.59 -2.26 0.73
CA ALA A 336 15.55 -3.06 1.38
C ALA A 336 16.09 -4.37 2.00
N HIS A 337 17.24 -4.83 1.53
CA HIS A 337 17.82 -6.13 1.88
C HIS A 337 19.06 -6.01 2.77
N THR A 338 19.79 -4.89 2.68
CA THR A 338 21.10 -4.71 3.31
C THR A 338 21.09 -5.01 4.81
N PHE A 339 20.09 -4.52 5.54
CA PHE A 339 20.06 -4.68 7.01
C PHE A 339 19.21 -5.87 7.48
N LYS A 340 18.61 -6.62 6.58
CA LYS A 340 17.81 -7.79 6.94
C LYS A 340 18.61 -8.85 7.73
N PRO A 341 19.88 -9.15 7.37
CA PRO A 341 20.71 -10.07 8.16
C PRO A 341 21.04 -9.56 9.57
N LEU A 342 21.16 -8.24 9.78
CA LEU A 342 21.39 -7.64 11.12
C LEU A 342 20.25 -7.98 12.10
N TYR A 343 19.03 -8.17 11.57
CA TYR A 343 17.84 -8.51 12.34
C TYR A 343 17.49 -10.00 12.29
N GLY A 344 18.45 -10.85 11.94
CA GLY A 344 18.27 -12.31 11.88
C GLY A 344 17.51 -12.80 10.65
N GLY A 345 17.37 -11.99 9.60
CA GLY A 345 16.76 -12.41 8.34
C GLY A 345 17.65 -13.42 7.60
N VAL A 346 17.11 -14.62 7.35
CA VAL A 346 17.83 -15.72 6.69
C VAL A 346 17.07 -16.31 5.51
N LEU A 347 15.80 -15.95 5.34
CA LEU A 347 14.92 -16.49 4.31
C LEU A 347 14.63 -15.46 3.22
N GLY A 348 14.54 -15.92 1.99
CA GLY A 348 14.24 -15.10 0.81
C GLY A 348 14.43 -15.87 -0.47
N THR A 349 14.59 -15.15 -1.58
CA THR A 349 15.01 -15.72 -2.85
C THR A 349 16.43 -16.28 -2.77
N ASN A 350 16.84 -17.11 -3.72
CA ASN A 350 18.19 -17.67 -3.77
C ASN A 350 19.28 -16.57 -3.72
N ARG A 351 19.05 -15.42 -4.38
CA ARG A 351 19.97 -14.28 -4.37
C ARG A 351 20.06 -13.64 -2.97
N GLU A 352 18.91 -13.45 -2.32
CA GLU A 352 18.87 -12.91 -0.96
C GLU A 352 19.53 -13.84 0.04
N MET A 353 19.27 -15.14 -0.03
CA MET A 353 19.90 -16.13 0.85
C MET A 353 21.43 -16.17 0.65
N SER A 354 21.90 -16.09 -0.60
CA SER A 354 23.34 -15.99 -0.90
C SER A 354 23.96 -14.74 -0.28
N TYR A 355 23.29 -13.59 -0.38
CA TYR A 355 23.74 -12.37 0.25
C TYR A 355 23.76 -12.49 1.79
N TYR A 356 22.70 -13.05 2.41
CA TYR A 356 22.66 -13.20 3.87
C TYR A 356 23.74 -14.14 4.39
N ALA A 357 24.07 -15.17 3.64
CA ALA A 357 25.20 -16.05 3.97
C ALA A 357 26.55 -15.30 3.85
N ALA A 358 26.76 -14.56 2.76
CA ALA A 358 27.97 -13.75 2.57
C ALA A 358 28.12 -12.68 3.66
N PHE A 359 27.02 -12.03 4.03
CA PHE A 359 27.01 -11.03 5.11
C PHE A 359 27.47 -11.63 6.44
N ARG A 360 26.88 -12.75 6.86
CA ARG A 360 27.25 -13.44 8.12
C ARG A 360 28.68 -13.97 8.11
N ASN A 361 29.15 -14.45 6.97
CA ASN A 361 30.54 -14.89 6.85
C ASN A 361 31.53 -13.74 6.95
N LYS A 362 31.15 -12.56 6.45
CA LYS A 362 32.01 -11.37 6.50
C LYS A 362 32.01 -10.72 7.89
N TYR A 363 30.87 -10.62 8.54
CA TYR A 363 30.68 -9.93 9.83
C TYR A 363 30.37 -10.96 10.92
N GLN A 364 31.43 -11.62 11.40
CA GLN A 364 31.30 -12.73 12.34
C GLN A 364 30.98 -12.30 13.78
N GLY A 365 31.11 -11.02 14.09
CA GLY A 365 30.77 -10.45 15.39
C GLY A 365 29.27 -10.17 15.59
N ILE A 366 28.47 -10.31 14.53
CA ILE A 366 27.01 -10.02 14.57
C ILE A 366 26.20 -11.28 14.76
#